data_bf9e0677467146c6d390e77a111c8d33
#
_entry.id   bf9e0677467146c6d390e77a111c8d33
#
_cell.length_a   1.000
_cell.length_b   1.000
_cell.length_c   1.000
_cell.angle_alpha   90.00
_cell.angle_beta   90.00
_cell.angle_gamma   90.00
#
_symmetry.space_group_name_H-M   'P 1'
#
loop_
_entity.id
_entity.type
_entity.pdbx_description
1 polymer ?
#
loop_
_entity_poly.entity_id
_entity_poly.type
_entity_poly.pdbx_seq_one_letter_code
_entity_poly.pdbx_strand_id
1 'polypeptide(L)'
;MRKIIGILSIFLAFALMGQAQKIKVACVGNSVTYGYGIKNRETNCYPAQLQRMLGDAYKVENFGHSGATLLNKGYRPYTQQEAYQKALKFAGDYVIIHLGLNDTDPRAWPNYRDDFVRDYLSLIESFRKANPRCKVWVCRMTPISHRHPRFKSGTRDWYWMEQALIEEIARIAGATLVDLQEGLYDRPDLLPDALHPNAEGADILARTVYGALTGDYGGLQLPAIYSDRMVLQRDQPLPISGIANQGEKVTVTLAGQRKETVAGTNGKWTVTLDPLRVSGKSYTLTVSTPSRTLNYRDVVAGEVWLCSGQSN
;
A
#
# COMPACT_ATOMS: atom_id res chain seq x y z
N MET A 1 10.18 58.13 -27.04
CA MET A 1 10.47 56.74 -27.38
C MET A 1 11.23 55.96 -26.28
N ARG A 2 11.41 56.47 -25.05
CA ARG A 2 12.14 55.75 -23.95
C ARG A 2 11.26 55.07 -22.87
N LYS A 3 9.92 55.21 -22.93
CA LYS A 3 8.99 54.63 -21.92
C LYS A 3 8.30 53.31 -22.31
N ILE A 4 8.46 52.89 -23.58
CA ILE A 4 7.81 51.65 -24.07
C ILE A 4 8.70 50.41 -23.93
N ILE A 5 10.04 50.58 -23.83
CA ILE A 5 10.99 49.46 -23.72
C ILE A 5 11.00 48.82 -22.34
N GLY A 6 10.65 49.59 -21.28
CA GLY A 6 10.61 49.09 -19.90
C GLY A 6 9.46 48.11 -19.57
N ILE A 7 8.33 48.19 -20.28
CA ILE A 7 7.14 47.35 -20.02
C ILE A 7 7.25 45.97 -20.70
N LEU A 8 7.96 45.91 -21.84
CA LEU A 8 8.17 44.64 -22.56
C LEU A 8 9.15 43.71 -21.83
N SER A 9 10.13 44.26 -21.09
CA SER A 9 11.10 43.48 -20.33
C SER A 9 10.51 42.85 -19.06
N ILE A 10 9.47 43.43 -18.47
CA ILE A 10 8.80 42.89 -17.29
C ILE A 10 7.86 41.73 -17.67
N PHE A 11 7.21 41.78 -18.84
CA PHE A 11 6.38 40.67 -19.33
C PHE A 11 7.21 39.45 -19.76
N LEU A 12 8.44 39.62 -20.23
CA LEU A 12 9.32 38.51 -20.60
C LEU A 12 9.91 37.79 -19.37
N ALA A 13 10.06 38.50 -18.24
CA ALA A 13 10.55 37.92 -17.00
C ALA A 13 9.50 37.05 -16.29
N PHE A 14 8.20 37.29 -16.48
CA PHE A 14 7.11 36.46 -15.93
C PHE A 14 6.86 35.20 -16.75
N ALA A 15 7.25 35.12 -18.02
CA ALA A 15 7.12 33.92 -18.85
C ALA A 15 8.20 32.85 -18.58
N LEU A 16 9.19 33.15 -17.75
CA LEU A 16 10.27 32.23 -17.31
C LEU A 16 10.05 31.68 -15.89
N MET A 17 8.88 31.79 -15.30
CA MET A 17 8.49 30.95 -14.17
C MET A 17 8.37 29.52 -14.69
N GLY A 18 9.51 28.82 -14.65
CA GLY A 18 9.66 27.44 -15.09
C GLY A 18 8.56 26.58 -14.50
N GLN A 19 7.91 25.77 -15.34
CA GLN A 19 7.03 24.70 -14.87
C GLN A 19 7.76 23.96 -13.75
N ALA A 20 7.16 23.94 -12.55
CA ALA A 20 7.72 23.19 -11.45
C ALA A 20 7.99 21.75 -11.92
N GLN A 21 9.22 21.28 -11.74
CA GLN A 21 9.60 19.94 -12.18
C GLN A 21 8.71 18.91 -11.51
N LYS A 22 8.01 18.09 -12.30
CA LYS A 22 7.13 17.04 -11.77
C LYS A 22 7.93 16.03 -10.97
N ILE A 23 7.39 15.58 -9.85
CA ILE A 23 7.94 14.48 -9.06
C ILE A 23 7.79 13.19 -9.88
N LYS A 24 8.90 12.51 -10.16
CA LYS A 24 8.93 11.28 -10.96
C LYS A 24 8.69 10.06 -10.08
N VAL A 25 7.67 9.27 -10.41
CA VAL A 25 7.30 8.04 -9.69
C VAL A 25 7.51 6.85 -10.62
N ALA A 26 8.47 5.98 -10.28
CA ALA A 26 8.76 4.75 -11.00
C ALA A 26 8.05 3.56 -10.34
N CYS A 27 7.06 2.97 -11.02
CA CYS A 27 6.40 1.75 -10.59
C CYS A 27 7.13 0.54 -11.20
N VAL A 28 7.98 -0.10 -10.41
CA VAL A 28 8.84 -1.23 -10.76
C VAL A 28 8.17 -2.53 -10.33
N GLY A 29 8.13 -3.54 -11.19
CA GLY A 29 7.53 -4.81 -10.77
C GLY A 29 7.31 -5.83 -11.88
N ASN A 30 6.46 -6.78 -11.56
CA ASN A 30 6.11 -7.91 -12.43
C ASN A 30 4.80 -7.66 -13.22
N SER A 31 4.07 -8.72 -13.53
CA SER A 31 2.80 -8.69 -14.27
C SER A 31 1.70 -7.88 -13.57
N VAL A 32 1.67 -7.84 -12.24
CA VAL A 32 0.71 -7.02 -11.48
C VAL A 32 0.95 -5.53 -11.74
N THR A 33 2.22 -5.09 -11.68
CA THR A 33 2.60 -3.71 -12.01
C THR A 33 2.35 -3.41 -13.49
N TYR A 34 2.70 -4.34 -14.37
CA TYR A 34 2.41 -4.23 -15.80
C TYR A 34 0.92 -4.03 -16.06
N GLY A 35 0.04 -4.69 -15.30
CA GLY A 35 -1.41 -4.70 -15.51
C GLY A 35 -1.85 -5.82 -16.44
N TYR A 36 -1.27 -7.03 -16.27
CA TYR A 36 -1.61 -8.19 -17.07
C TYR A 36 -3.10 -8.54 -16.93
N GLY A 37 -3.75 -8.81 -18.07
CA GLY A 37 -5.17 -9.20 -18.10
C GLY A 37 -6.17 -8.04 -17.95
N ILE A 38 -5.71 -6.81 -17.66
CA ILE A 38 -6.58 -5.65 -17.50
C ILE A 38 -6.96 -5.06 -18.87
N LYS A 39 -8.25 -4.94 -19.13
CA LYS A 39 -8.75 -4.21 -20.30
C LYS A 39 -8.40 -2.72 -20.21
N ASN A 40 -8.03 -2.11 -21.34
CA ASN A 40 -7.56 -0.71 -21.39
C ASN A 40 -6.47 -0.46 -20.34
N ARG A 41 -5.44 -1.32 -20.35
CA ARG A 41 -4.34 -1.32 -19.40
C ARG A 41 -3.71 0.06 -19.20
N GLU A 42 -3.60 0.84 -20.26
CA GLU A 42 -3.02 2.18 -20.29
C GLU A 42 -3.72 3.16 -19.33
N THR A 43 -4.97 2.88 -19.00
CA THR A 43 -5.77 3.70 -18.09
C THR A 43 -6.13 2.97 -16.79
N ASN A 44 -6.15 1.63 -16.78
CA ASN A 44 -6.75 0.85 -15.71
C ASN A 44 -5.75 0.04 -14.87
N CYS A 45 -4.47 -0.07 -15.26
CA CYS A 45 -3.46 -0.64 -14.38
C CYS A 45 -3.19 0.29 -13.18
N TYR A 46 -2.68 -0.23 -12.07
CA TYR A 46 -2.52 0.57 -10.86
C TYR A 46 -1.60 1.80 -11.04
N PRO A 47 -0.50 1.77 -11.83
CA PRO A 47 0.30 2.95 -12.06
C PRO A 47 -0.45 4.08 -12.78
N ALA A 48 -1.31 3.73 -13.74
CA ALA A 48 -2.13 4.70 -14.47
C ALA A 48 -3.23 5.30 -13.58
N GLN A 49 -3.82 4.48 -12.71
CA GLN A 49 -4.79 4.95 -11.71
C GLN A 49 -4.12 5.84 -10.67
N LEU A 50 -2.93 5.47 -10.20
CA LEU A 50 -2.10 6.27 -9.30
C LEU A 50 -1.76 7.64 -9.92
N GLN A 51 -1.43 7.69 -11.21
CA GLN A 51 -1.19 8.95 -11.92
C GLN A 51 -2.39 9.89 -11.82
N ARG A 52 -3.61 9.36 -12.01
CA ARG A 52 -4.83 10.18 -11.89
C ARG A 52 -5.05 10.70 -10.48
N MET A 53 -4.77 9.89 -9.46
CA MET A 53 -4.91 10.28 -8.06
C MET A 53 -3.89 11.35 -7.65
N LEU A 54 -2.64 11.22 -8.10
CA LEU A 54 -1.55 12.14 -7.78
C LEU A 54 -1.63 13.47 -8.58
N GLY A 55 -2.32 13.47 -9.73
CA GLY A 55 -2.48 14.66 -10.57
C GLY A 55 -1.21 15.13 -11.27
N ASP A 56 -1.24 16.37 -11.73
CA ASP A 56 -0.23 16.94 -12.64
C ASP A 56 1.11 17.28 -11.99
N ALA A 57 1.17 17.37 -10.68
CA ALA A 57 2.42 17.58 -9.95
C ALA A 57 3.37 16.37 -10.02
N TYR A 58 2.84 15.21 -10.43
CA TYR A 58 3.60 13.97 -10.52
C TYR A 58 3.65 13.45 -11.95
N LYS A 59 4.68 12.64 -12.22
CA LYS A 59 4.83 11.85 -13.44
C LYS A 59 5.04 10.40 -13.07
N VAL A 60 4.00 9.57 -13.17
CA VAL A 60 4.03 8.13 -12.86
C VAL A 60 4.31 7.34 -14.14
N GLU A 61 5.33 6.49 -14.09
CA GLU A 61 5.68 5.60 -15.20
C GLU A 61 5.64 4.13 -14.76
N ASN A 62 5.11 3.30 -15.65
CA ASN A 62 4.97 1.86 -15.44
C ASN A 62 6.16 1.11 -16.01
N PHE A 63 6.99 0.53 -15.14
CA PHE A 63 8.13 -0.32 -15.47
C PHE A 63 7.89 -1.79 -15.08
N GLY A 64 6.64 -2.24 -15.08
CA GLY A 64 6.28 -3.63 -14.86
C GLY A 64 6.68 -4.51 -16.05
N HIS A 65 7.18 -5.70 -15.77
CA HIS A 65 7.47 -6.72 -16.78
C HIS A 65 6.86 -8.07 -16.39
N SER A 66 5.93 -8.57 -17.21
CA SER A 66 5.20 -9.81 -16.91
C SER A 66 6.14 -11.02 -16.79
N GLY A 67 5.98 -11.78 -15.70
CA GLY A 67 6.80 -12.95 -15.40
C GLY A 67 8.17 -12.63 -14.79
N ALA A 68 8.50 -11.35 -14.56
CA ALA A 68 9.80 -10.98 -13.99
C ALA A 68 9.98 -11.54 -12.58
N THR A 69 11.14 -12.15 -12.32
CA THR A 69 11.62 -12.55 -11.01
C THR A 69 12.50 -11.47 -10.40
N LEU A 70 12.53 -11.41 -9.07
CA LEU A 70 13.52 -10.62 -8.35
C LEU A 70 14.89 -11.27 -8.42
N LEU A 71 14.94 -12.59 -8.15
CA LEU A 71 16.17 -13.37 -8.18
C LEU A 71 16.89 -13.25 -9.52
N ASN A 72 18.15 -12.84 -9.48
CA ASN A 72 18.99 -12.67 -10.67
C ASN A 72 19.32 -14.00 -11.37
N LYS A 73 19.21 -15.12 -10.66
CA LYS A 73 19.32 -16.48 -11.20
C LYS A 73 17.97 -17.12 -11.50
N GLY A 74 16.88 -16.41 -11.29
CA GLY A 74 15.54 -16.85 -11.64
C GLY A 74 15.38 -17.03 -13.16
N TYR A 75 14.25 -17.58 -13.56
CA TYR A 75 14.00 -17.89 -15.00
C TYR A 75 13.75 -16.63 -15.86
N ARG A 76 13.48 -15.46 -15.26
CA ARG A 76 13.27 -14.17 -15.95
C ARG A 76 13.67 -13.01 -15.05
N PRO A 77 14.96 -12.81 -14.75
CA PRO A 77 15.39 -11.75 -13.85
C PRO A 77 14.94 -10.36 -14.31
N TYR A 78 14.36 -9.57 -13.40
CA TYR A 78 13.94 -8.20 -13.72
C TYR A 78 15.10 -7.33 -14.18
N THR A 79 16.28 -7.51 -13.58
CA THR A 79 17.50 -6.76 -13.91
C THR A 79 17.99 -6.99 -15.34
N GLN A 80 17.55 -8.04 -16.01
CA GLN A 80 17.87 -8.36 -17.42
C GLN A 80 16.79 -7.86 -18.39
N GLN A 81 15.70 -7.23 -17.91
CA GLN A 81 14.62 -6.77 -18.76
C GLN A 81 14.83 -5.31 -19.19
N GLU A 82 14.31 -4.97 -20.38
CA GLU A 82 14.33 -3.60 -20.89
C GLU A 82 13.64 -2.62 -19.93
N ALA A 83 12.58 -3.07 -19.24
CA ALA A 83 11.85 -2.32 -18.24
C ALA A 83 12.76 -1.80 -17.13
N TYR A 84 13.70 -2.61 -16.66
CA TYR A 84 14.70 -2.20 -15.66
C TYR A 84 15.60 -1.08 -16.17
N GLN A 85 16.14 -1.22 -17.39
CA GLN A 85 17.01 -0.20 -17.99
C GLN A 85 16.28 1.13 -18.17
N LYS A 86 15.01 1.07 -18.60
CA LYS A 86 14.14 2.25 -18.73
C LYS A 86 13.87 2.89 -17.36
N ALA A 87 13.63 2.08 -16.32
CA ALA A 87 13.41 2.58 -14.97
C ALA A 87 14.65 3.29 -14.39
N LEU A 88 15.85 2.73 -14.60
CA LEU A 88 17.10 3.38 -14.21
C LEU A 88 17.30 4.72 -14.94
N LYS A 89 17.11 4.74 -16.26
CA LYS A 89 17.21 5.97 -17.08
C LYS A 89 16.18 7.02 -16.67
N PHE A 90 14.99 6.60 -16.27
CA PHE A 90 13.95 7.50 -15.76
C PHE A 90 14.39 8.20 -14.48
N ALA A 91 15.21 7.56 -13.65
CA ALA A 91 15.75 8.09 -12.40
C ALA A 91 14.65 8.73 -11.54
N GLY A 92 13.68 7.90 -11.10
CA GLY A 92 12.51 8.33 -10.33
C GLY A 92 12.91 8.98 -9.00
N ASP A 93 12.17 10.00 -8.59
CA ASP A 93 12.29 10.58 -7.26
C ASP A 93 11.65 9.64 -6.22
N TYR A 94 10.61 8.92 -6.64
CA TYR A 94 9.95 7.87 -5.88
C TYR A 94 10.03 6.56 -6.67
N VAL A 95 10.43 5.48 -6.01
CA VAL A 95 10.55 4.14 -6.61
C VAL A 95 9.71 3.16 -5.79
N ILE A 96 8.69 2.59 -6.41
CA ILE A 96 7.79 1.60 -5.81
C ILE A 96 8.13 0.24 -6.40
N ILE A 97 8.53 -0.73 -5.57
CA ILE A 97 9.01 -2.04 -6.01
C ILE A 97 8.03 -3.13 -5.55
N HIS A 98 7.41 -3.81 -6.51
CA HIS A 98 6.53 -4.96 -6.30
C HIS A 98 7.07 -6.17 -7.07
N LEU A 99 8.00 -6.91 -6.47
CA LEU A 99 8.64 -8.12 -6.99
C LEU A 99 8.62 -9.24 -5.93
N GLY A 100 8.93 -10.46 -6.33
CA GLY A 100 8.92 -11.67 -5.52
C GLY A 100 7.89 -12.70 -6.01
N LEU A 101 6.71 -12.27 -6.44
CA LEU A 101 5.60 -13.15 -6.76
C LEU A 101 5.93 -14.28 -7.75
N ASN A 102 6.80 -14.03 -8.72
CA ASN A 102 7.27 -15.04 -9.67
C ASN A 102 8.42 -15.89 -9.12
N ASP A 103 9.06 -15.44 -8.07
CA ASP A 103 10.14 -16.15 -7.40
C ASP A 103 9.61 -17.37 -6.64
N THR A 104 8.32 -17.39 -6.25
CA THR A 104 7.63 -18.56 -5.71
C THR A 104 7.54 -19.74 -6.67
N ASP A 105 8.04 -19.62 -7.91
CA ASP A 105 8.09 -20.71 -8.90
C ASP A 105 9.15 -21.76 -8.51
N PRO A 106 8.86 -23.07 -8.65
CA PRO A 106 9.83 -24.13 -8.37
C PRO A 106 11.17 -24.02 -9.14
N ARG A 107 11.19 -23.29 -10.24
CA ARG A 107 12.42 -23.02 -11.01
C ARG A 107 13.30 -21.92 -10.38
N ALA A 108 12.79 -21.18 -9.41
CA ALA A 108 13.49 -20.08 -8.77
C ALA A 108 13.75 -20.35 -7.28
N TRP A 109 12.73 -20.34 -6.45
CA TRP A 109 12.87 -20.34 -4.99
C TRP A 109 13.70 -21.48 -4.40
N PRO A 110 13.41 -22.76 -4.67
CA PRO A 110 14.13 -23.84 -3.98
C PRO A 110 15.62 -23.88 -4.32
N ASN A 111 16.02 -23.26 -5.45
CA ASN A 111 17.40 -23.27 -5.92
C ASN A 111 18.19 -22.02 -5.51
N TYR A 112 17.53 -20.87 -5.35
CA TYR A 112 18.21 -19.57 -5.26
C TYR A 112 17.72 -18.70 -4.09
N ARG A 113 16.90 -19.22 -3.17
CA ARG A 113 16.31 -18.47 -2.07
C ARG A 113 17.32 -17.69 -1.21
N ASP A 114 18.50 -18.24 -1.03
CA ASP A 114 19.56 -17.63 -0.22
C ASP A 114 20.12 -16.34 -0.86
N ASP A 115 19.85 -16.13 -2.15
CA ASP A 115 20.23 -14.93 -2.86
C ASP A 115 19.17 -13.81 -2.77
N PHE A 116 17.95 -14.11 -2.29
CA PHE A 116 16.78 -13.21 -2.38
C PHE A 116 17.01 -11.85 -1.71
N VAL A 117 17.47 -11.84 -0.48
CA VAL A 117 17.73 -10.60 0.28
C VAL A 117 18.84 -9.78 -0.40
N ARG A 118 19.93 -10.43 -0.80
CA ARG A 118 21.05 -9.78 -1.46
C ARG A 118 20.63 -9.14 -2.79
N ASP A 119 19.90 -9.89 -3.62
CA ASP A 119 19.48 -9.45 -4.93
C ASP A 119 18.47 -8.29 -4.83
N TYR A 120 17.57 -8.33 -3.82
CA TYR A 120 16.63 -7.23 -3.57
C TYR A 120 17.34 -5.96 -3.11
N LEU A 121 18.26 -6.07 -2.15
CA LEU A 121 19.05 -4.93 -1.69
C LEU A 121 19.90 -4.33 -2.84
N SER A 122 20.46 -5.19 -3.70
CA SER A 122 21.22 -4.75 -4.89
C SER A 122 20.33 -4.01 -5.88
N LEU A 123 19.09 -4.45 -6.06
CA LEU A 123 18.10 -3.76 -6.90
C LEU A 123 17.78 -2.36 -6.34
N ILE A 124 17.50 -2.26 -5.04
CA ILE A 124 17.25 -0.97 -4.38
C ILE A 124 18.44 -0.04 -4.56
N GLU A 125 19.65 -0.54 -4.33
CA GLU A 125 20.88 0.25 -4.45
C GLU A 125 21.12 0.75 -5.87
N SER A 126 20.72 -0.03 -6.90
CA SER A 126 20.83 0.41 -8.28
C SER A 126 19.98 1.65 -8.58
N PHE A 127 18.77 1.75 -8.00
CA PHE A 127 17.93 2.93 -8.13
C PHE A 127 18.51 4.13 -7.35
N ARG A 128 19.07 3.88 -6.16
CA ARG A 128 19.76 4.92 -5.38
C ARG A 128 21.00 5.46 -6.10
N LYS A 129 21.72 4.64 -6.84
CA LYS A 129 22.82 5.07 -7.71
C LYS A 129 22.33 5.92 -8.88
N ALA A 130 21.20 5.56 -9.47
CA ALA A 130 20.59 6.32 -10.57
C ALA A 130 20.04 7.68 -10.11
N ASN A 131 19.49 7.76 -8.91
CA ASN A 131 19.06 9.00 -8.26
C ASN A 131 19.32 8.91 -6.74
N PRO A 132 20.43 9.51 -6.24
CA PRO A 132 20.77 9.45 -4.81
C PRO A 132 19.75 10.07 -3.86
N ARG A 133 18.81 10.88 -4.36
CA ARG A 133 17.72 11.47 -3.58
C ARG A 133 16.41 10.68 -3.63
N CYS A 134 16.39 9.56 -4.35
CA CYS A 134 15.17 8.79 -4.48
C CYS A 134 14.72 8.21 -3.13
N LYS A 135 13.42 8.22 -2.92
CA LYS A 135 12.76 7.48 -1.84
C LYS A 135 12.25 6.16 -2.39
N VAL A 136 12.41 5.10 -1.61
CA VAL A 136 12.04 3.74 -2.03
C VAL A 136 10.92 3.21 -1.16
N TRP A 137 9.91 2.65 -1.81
CA TRP A 137 8.83 1.89 -1.21
C TRP A 137 8.94 0.44 -1.67
N VAL A 138 9.00 -0.47 -0.72
CA VAL A 138 9.01 -1.92 -0.95
C VAL A 138 7.63 -2.46 -0.66
N CYS A 139 7.04 -3.16 -1.61
CA CYS A 139 5.68 -3.67 -1.48
C CYS A 139 5.67 -5.14 -1.05
N ARG A 140 4.83 -5.47 -0.05
CA ARG A 140 4.39 -6.86 0.14
C ARG A 140 3.69 -7.33 -1.11
N MET A 141 3.87 -8.60 -1.44
CA MET A 141 3.27 -9.20 -2.64
C MET A 141 1.73 -9.24 -2.52
N THR A 142 1.05 -9.02 -3.64
CA THR A 142 -0.39 -9.26 -3.74
C THR A 142 -0.72 -10.74 -3.48
N PRO A 143 -1.92 -11.08 -2.95
CA PRO A 143 -2.25 -12.45 -2.63
C PRO A 143 -2.34 -13.33 -3.89
N ILE A 144 -1.97 -14.60 -3.72
CA ILE A 144 -2.29 -15.67 -4.67
C ILE A 144 -3.52 -16.40 -4.13
N SER A 145 -4.61 -16.44 -4.87
CA SER A 145 -5.81 -17.17 -4.46
C SER A 145 -5.53 -18.67 -4.37
N HIS A 146 -6.16 -19.34 -3.39
CA HIS A 146 -6.11 -20.78 -3.22
C HIS A 146 -6.55 -21.58 -4.48
N ARG A 147 -7.25 -20.94 -5.41
CA ARG A 147 -7.68 -21.54 -6.69
C ARG A 147 -6.54 -21.62 -7.70
N HIS A 148 -5.45 -20.85 -7.51
CA HIS A 148 -4.35 -20.86 -8.46
C HIS A 148 -3.58 -22.18 -8.41
N PRO A 149 -3.30 -22.84 -9.53
CA PRO A 149 -2.61 -24.15 -9.55
C PRO A 149 -1.26 -24.13 -8.83
N ARG A 150 -0.51 -23.04 -8.94
CA ARG A 150 0.79 -22.86 -8.28
C ARG A 150 0.69 -22.89 -6.76
N PHE A 151 -0.47 -22.57 -6.17
CA PHE A 151 -0.65 -22.49 -4.71
C PHE A 151 -0.89 -23.87 -4.04
N LYS A 152 -0.85 -24.97 -4.81
CA LYS A 152 -1.15 -26.33 -4.32
C LYS A 152 0.05 -27.13 -3.82
N SER A 153 1.28 -26.69 -4.04
CA SER A 153 2.47 -27.54 -3.80
C SER A 153 3.64 -26.73 -3.22
N GLY A 154 3.69 -26.56 -1.90
CA GLY A 154 4.86 -25.93 -1.25
C GLY A 154 5.04 -24.43 -1.57
N THR A 155 4.60 -23.99 -2.73
CA THR A 155 4.65 -22.59 -3.18
C THR A 155 3.97 -21.63 -2.20
N ARG A 156 2.96 -22.14 -1.48
CA ARG A 156 2.29 -21.38 -0.41
C ARG A 156 3.24 -21.01 0.72
N ASP A 157 4.06 -21.96 1.15
CA ASP A 157 5.01 -21.74 2.23
C ASP A 157 6.13 -20.79 1.75
N TRP A 158 6.58 -20.94 0.51
CA TRP A 158 7.56 -20.04 -0.09
C TRP A 158 7.03 -18.62 -0.20
N TYR A 159 5.77 -18.44 -0.59
CA TYR A 159 5.13 -17.13 -0.61
C TYR A 159 5.20 -16.43 0.76
N TRP A 160 4.91 -17.15 1.85
CA TRP A 160 4.98 -16.56 3.19
C TRP A 160 6.41 -16.32 3.64
N MET A 161 7.35 -17.18 3.26
CA MET A 161 8.78 -16.94 3.51
C MET A 161 9.26 -15.66 2.80
N GLU A 162 8.89 -15.49 1.53
CA GLU A 162 9.25 -14.29 0.77
C GLU A 162 8.60 -13.03 1.35
N GLN A 163 7.34 -13.09 1.81
CA GLN A 163 6.68 -11.96 2.48
C GLN A 163 7.45 -11.51 3.72
N ALA A 164 7.88 -12.45 4.56
CA ALA A 164 8.68 -12.14 5.75
C ALA A 164 10.04 -11.51 5.38
N LEU A 165 10.70 -12.02 4.34
CA LEU A 165 11.96 -11.45 3.85
C LEU A 165 11.76 -10.04 3.25
N ILE A 166 10.65 -9.78 2.55
CA ILE A 166 10.33 -8.45 2.02
C ILE A 166 10.18 -7.41 3.14
N GLU A 167 9.56 -7.77 4.25
CA GLU A 167 9.46 -6.90 5.43
C GLU A 167 10.84 -6.59 6.01
N GLU A 168 11.68 -7.60 6.13
CA GLU A 168 13.05 -7.45 6.65
C GLU A 168 13.93 -6.63 5.69
N ILE A 169 13.80 -6.83 4.38
CA ILE A 169 14.48 -6.05 3.33
C ILE A 169 14.10 -4.57 3.44
N ALA A 170 12.81 -4.25 3.59
CA ALA A 170 12.37 -2.88 3.77
C ALA A 170 13.02 -2.24 4.99
N ARG A 171 13.10 -2.96 6.11
CA ARG A 171 13.75 -2.52 7.35
C ARG A 171 15.27 -2.30 7.15
N ILE A 172 15.97 -3.26 6.57
CA ILE A 172 17.43 -3.17 6.33
C ILE A 172 17.75 -2.02 5.39
N ALA A 173 16.97 -1.87 4.32
CA ALA A 173 17.17 -0.83 3.33
C ALA A 173 16.75 0.57 3.83
N GLY A 174 16.09 0.70 4.98
CA GLY A 174 15.46 1.96 5.39
C GLY A 174 14.42 2.44 4.36
N ALA A 175 13.71 1.51 3.72
CA ALA A 175 12.64 1.78 2.77
C ALA A 175 11.28 1.71 3.47
N THR A 176 10.29 2.40 2.93
CA THR A 176 8.92 2.31 3.46
C THR A 176 8.26 1.02 2.95
N LEU A 177 7.72 0.21 3.87
CA LEU A 177 6.92 -0.96 3.51
C LEU A 177 5.51 -0.55 3.13
N VAL A 178 4.99 -1.10 2.02
CA VAL A 178 3.60 -0.91 1.55
C VAL A 178 2.90 -2.26 1.50
N ASP A 179 1.78 -2.39 2.16
CA ASP A 179 1.02 -3.64 2.18
C ASP A 179 0.02 -3.72 1.01
N LEU A 180 0.44 -4.33 -0.10
CA LEU A 180 -0.43 -4.60 -1.24
C LEU A 180 -1.22 -5.91 -1.10
N GLN A 181 -0.99 -6.67 -0.04
CA GLN A 181 -1.69 -7.91 0.23
C GLN A 181 -3.07 -7.66 0.86
N GLU A 182 -3.11 -6.82 1.89
CA GLU A 182 -4.26 -6.68 2.79
C GLU A 182 -5.56 -6.33 2.05
N GLY A 183 -5.52 -5.34 1.18
CA GLY A 183 -6.73 -4.86 0.46
C GLY A 183 -7.32 -5.86 -0.54
N LEU A 184 -6.57 -6.90 -0.91
CA LEU A 184 -7.00 -7.95 -1.84
C LEU A 184 -7.14 -9.33 -1.20
N TYR A 185 -6.74 -9.50 0.06
CA TYR A 185 -6.66 -10.81 0.71
C TYR A 185 -8.02 -11.52 0.75
N ASP A 186 -9.07 -10.80 1.10
CA ASP A 186 -10.44 -11.32 1.21
C ASP A 186 -11.28 -11.05 -0.06
N ARG A 187 -10.62 -10.66 -1.16
CA ARG A 187 -11.27 -10.29 -2.42
C ARG A 187 -10.81 -11.17 -3.60
N PRO A 188 -10.98 -12.51 -3.52
CA PRO A 188 -10.65 -13.41 -4.63
C PRO A 188 -11.49 -13.16 -5.89
N ASP A 189 -12.62 -12.48 -5.77
CA ASP A 189 -13.47 -12.00 -6.86
C ASP A 189 -12.74 -10.96 -7.76
N LEU A 190 -11.78 -10.23 -7.20
CA LEU A 190 -10.97 -9.26 -7.93
C LEU A 190 -9.75 -9.88 -8.63
N LEU A 191 -9.54 -11.19 -8.48
CA LEU A 191 -8.45 -11.95 -9.09
C LEU A 191 -9.02 -12.97 -10.10
N PRO A 192 -9.42 -12.58 -11.31
CA PRO A 192 -10.13 -13.43 -12.26
C PRO A 192 -9.41 -14.73 -12.62
N ASP A 193 -8.08 -14.70 -12.72
CA ASP A 193 -7.23 -15.86 -12.94
C ASP A 193 -6.58 -16.40 -11.65
N ALA A 194 -7.11 -15.99 -10.49
CA ALA A 194 -6.63 -16.34 -9.17
C ALA A 194 -5.25 -15.76 -8.79
N LEU A 195 -4.71 -14.83 -9.58
CA LEU A 195 -3.39 -14.22 -9.39
C LEU A 195 -3.36 -12.72 -9.71
N HIS A 196 -3.89 -12.33 -10.87
CA HIS A 196 -3.80 -10.96 -11.36
C HIS A 196 -5.05 -10.16 -11.03
N PRO A 197 -4.89 -8.97 -10.42
CA PRO A 197 -6.02 -8.10 -10.15
C PRO A 197 -6.69 -7.61 -11.44
N ASN A 198 -8.02 -7.51 -11.43
CA ASN A 198 -8.78 -6.77 -12.42
C ASN A 198 -8.64 -5.25 -12.20
N ALA A 199 -9.37 -4.42 -12.97
CA ALA A 199 -9.27 -2.96 -12.87
C ALA A 199 -9.70 -2.42 -11.49
N GLU A 200 -10.67 -3.04 -10.82
CA GLU A 200 -11.10 -2.68 -9.46
C GLU A 200 -10.01 -3.06 -8.43
N GLY A 201 -9.44 -4.27 -8.54
CA GLY A 201 -8.30 -4.65 -7.71
C GLY A 201 -7.09 -3.73 -7.92
N ALA A 202 -6.84 -3.31 -9.15
CA ALA A 202 -5.79 -2.33 -9.45
C ALA A 202 -6.06 -0.94 -8.84
N ASP A 203 -7.33 -0.52 -8.69
CA ASP A 203 -7.70 0.71 -7.98
C ASP A 203 -7.36 0.61 -6.48
N ILE A 204 -7.63 -0.54 -5.85
CA ILE A 204 -7.24 -0.77 -4.45
C ILE A 204 -5.73 -0.63 -4.28
N LEU A 205 -4.94 -1.25 -5.18
CA LEU A 205 -3.48 -1.12 -5.15
C LEU A 205 -3.04 0.34 -5.32
N ALA A 206 -3.66 1.07 -6.26
CA ALA A 206 -3.34 2.46 -6.52
C ALA A 206 -3.63 3.34 -5.29
N ARG A 207 -4.77 3.15 -4.61
CA ARG A 207 -5.13 3.87 -3.36
C ARG A 207 -4.15 3.56 -2.23
N THR A 208 -3.75 2.30 -2.09
CA THR A 208 -2.77 1.90 -1.07
C THR A 208 -1.43 2.59 -1.29
N VAL A 209 -0.95 2.61 -2.54
CA VAL A 209 0.29 3.31 -2.89
C VAL A 209 0.13 4.82 -2.74
N TYR A 210 -1.00 5.40 -3.16
CA TYR A 210 -1.30 6.82 -3.00
C TYR A 210 -1.20 7.25 -1.52
N GLY A 211 -1.85 6.51 -0.62
CA GLY A 211 -1.76 6.77 0.81
C GLY A 211 -0.32 6.71 1.33
N ALA A 212 0.45 5.70 0.90
CA ALA A 212 1.84 5.53 1.31
C ALA A 212 2.77 6.66 0.78
N LEU A 213 2.45 7.27 -0.36
CA LEU A 213 3.24 8.37 -0.93
C LEU A 213 2.87 9.73 -0.34
N THR A 214 1.59 9.95 -0.04
CA THR A 214 1.05 11.26 0.34
C THR A 214 0.75 11.39 1.83
N GLY A 215 0.58 10.28 2.53
CA GLY A 215 0.05 10.23 3.89
C GLY A 215 -1.47 10.42 3.97
N ASP A 216 -2.15 10.58 2.82
CA ASP A 216 -3.60 10.73 2.74
C ASP A 216 -4.26 9.36 2.53
N TYR A 217 -4.89 8.86 3.58
CA TYR A 217 -5.62 7.58 3.60
C TYR A 217 -7.15 7.80 3.56
N GLY A 218 -7.61 9.01 3.17
CA GLY A 218 -9.03 9.35 3.12
C GLY A 218 -9.64 9.74 4.47
N GLY A 219 -8.80 10.12 5.43
CA GLY A 219 -9.19 10.58 6.76
C GLY A 219 -9.65 9.46 7.69
N LEU A 220 -10.35 9.84 8.76
CA LEU A 220 -10.78 8.91 9.82
C LEU A 220 -11.82 7.90 9.31
N GLN A 221 -11.51 6.62 9.44
CA GLN A 221 -12.39 5.49 9.07
C GLN A 221 -12.25 4.37 10.10
N LEU A 222 -13.36 3.69 10.39
CA LEU A 222 -13.37 2.47 11.20
C LEU A 222 -13.92 1.30 10.38
N PRO A 223 -13.45 0.06 10.63
CA PRO A 223 -14.03 -1.15 10.04
C PRO A 223 -15.54 -1.26 10.26
N ALA A 224 -16.24 -1.89 9.34
CA ALA A 224 -17.71 -2.04 9.37
C ALA A 224 -18.24 -2.81 10.59
N ILE A 225 -17.38 -3.47 11.34
CA ILE A 225 -17.76 -4.13 12.61
C ILE A 225 -18.18 -3.09 13.67
N TYR A 226 -17.71 -1.84 13.57
CA TYR A 226 -18.16 -0.76 14.44
C TYR A 226 -19.48 -0.18 13.91
N SER A 227 -20.52 -0.32 14.68
CA SER A 227 -21.88 0.14 14.33
C SER A 227 -22.65 0.58 15.56
N ASP A 228 -23.73 1.31 15.33
CA ASP A 228 -24.72 1.55 16.39
C ASP A 228 -25.23 0.21 16.93
N ARG A 229 -25.51 0.17 18.24
CA ARG A 229 -26.03 -1.01 18.97
C ARG A 229 -25.07 -2.20 19.01
N MET A 230 -23.78 -1.99 18.78
CA MET A 230 -22.79 -3.05 18.93
C MET A 230 -22.60 -3.45 20.39
N VAL A 231 -22.17 -4.70 20.59
CA VAL A 231 -21.74 -5.23 21.89
C VAL A 231 -20.22 -5.32 21.91
N LEU A 232 -19.59 -4.74 22.92
CA LEU A 232 -18.15 -4.88 23.19
C LEU A 232 -17.94 -5.97 24.25
N GLN A 233 -16.88 -6.78 24.09
CA GLN A 233 -16.55 -7.82 25.04
C GLN A 233 -16.32 -7.22 26.44
N ARG A 234 -17.05 -7.71 27.44
CA ARG A 234 -16.88 -7.30 28.82
C ARG A 234 -15.58 -7.83 29.44
N ASP A 235 -15.14 -7.20 30.52
CA ASP A 235 -14.06 -7.63 31.41
C ASP A 235 -12.73 -7.94 30.69
N GLN A 236 -12.55 -7.43 29.47
CA GLN A 236 -11.33 -7.54 28.68
C GLN A 236 -10.87 -6.15 28.20
N PRO A 237 -9.57 -5.92 28.00
CA PRO A 237 -9.10 -4.71 27.31
C PRO A 237 -9.81 -4.55 25.96
N LEU A 238 -10.21 -3.30 25.64
CA LEU A 238 -10.99 -3.01 24.44
C LEU A 238 -10.13 -2.31 23.39
N PRO A 239 -9.51 -3.04 22.44
CA PRO A 239 -8.78 -2.42 21.33
C PRO A 239 -9.78 -1.83 20.33
N ILE A 240 -9.68 -0.52 20.11
CA ILE A 240 -10.40 0.21 19.07
C ILE A 240 -9.37 0.61 18.03
N SER A 241 -9.61 0.25 16.77
CA SER A 241 -8.66 0.48 15.68
C SER A 241 -9.34 0.99 14.42
N GLY A 242 -8.57 1.63 13.57
CA GLY A 242 -9.04 2.15 12.30
C GLY A 242 -7.92 2.76 11.47
N ILE A 243 -8.33 3.59 10.52
CA ILE A 243 -7.44 4.32 9.60
C ILE A 243 -7.69 5.82 9.80
N ALA A 244 -6.65 6.62 9.68
CA ALA A 244 -6.68 8.07 9.57
C ALA A 244 -5.48 8.52 8.72
N ASN A 245 -5.39 9.80 8.38
CA ASN A 245 -4.23 10.28 7.65
C ASN A 245 -2.97 10.18 8.51
N GLN A 246 -1.82 9.94 7.87
CA GLN A 246 -0.55 9.80 8.55
C GLN A 246 -0.28 10.98 9.50
N GLY A 247 0.09 10.67 10.73
CA GLY A 247 0.39 11.69 11.74
C GLY A 247 -0.84 12.37 12.36
N GLU A 248 -2.04 12.02 11.93
CA GLU A 248 -3.27 12.57 12.51
C GLU A 248 -3.49 12.05 13.94
N LYS A 249 -3.79 12.96 14.85
CA LYS A 249 -4.11 12.62 16.23
C LYS A 249 -5.52 12.06 16.30
N VAL A 250 -5.67 10.86 16.86
CA VAL A 250 -6.96 10.19 17.05
C VAL A 250 -7.28 10.15 18.53
N THR A 251 -8.48 10.58 18.88
CA THR A 251 -9.04 10.51 20.24
C THR A 251 -10.20 9.53 20.26
N VAL A 252 -10.19 8.61 21.21
CA VAL A 252 -11.27 7.65 21.45
C VAL A 252 -11.88 7.91 22.83
N THR A 253 -13.20 8.04 22.89
CA THR A 253 -13.97 8.26 24.12
C THR A 253 -15.09 7.24 24.26
N LEU A 254 -15.16 6.58 25.42
CA LEU A 254 -16.21 5.59 25.73
C LEU A 254 -16.37 5.49 27.25
N ALA A 255 -17.61 5.53 27.75
CA ALA A 255 -17.92 5.30 29.17
C ALA A 255 -17.07 6.14 30.15
N GLY A 256 -16.82 7.41 29.83
CA GLY A 256 -16.00 8.33 30.64
C GLY A 256 -14.48 8.17 30.44
N GLN A 257 -14.03 7.15 29.75
CA GLN A 257 -12.63 7.02 29.37
C GLN A 257 -12.33 7.88 28.14
N ARG A 258 -11.13 8.48 28.12
CA ARG A 258 -10.58 9.21 26.96
C ARG A 258 -9.13 8.80 26.77
N LYS A 259 -8.81 8.24 25.61
CA LYS A 259 -7.43 7.89 25.24
C LYS A 259 -7.10 8.41 23.83
N GLU A 260 -5.83 8.62 23.57
CA GLU A 260 -5.33 9.23 22.35
C GLU A 260 -4.19 8.41 21.75
N THR A 261 -4.04 8.48 20.43
CA THR A 261 -2.93 7.92 19.67
C THR A 261 -2.67 8.78 18.44
N VAL A 262 -1.66 8.41 17.65
CA VAL A 262 -1.34 9.05 16.38
C VAL A 262 -1.34 7.97 15.29
N ALA A 263 -1.95 8.25 14.16
CA ALA A 263 -1.95 7.34 13.02
C ALA A 263 -0.53 7.17 12.46
N GLY A 264 -0.14 5.92 12.25
CA GLY A 264 1.17 5.56 11.72
C GLY A 264 1.40 5.95 10.27
N THR A 265 2.58 5.64 9.75
CA THR A 265 2.94 5.89 8.34
C THR A 265 2.08 5.12 7.34
N ASN A 266 1.43 4.05 7.77
CA ASN A 266 0.47 3.25 7.00
C ASN A 266 -1.00 3.67 7.24
N GLY A 267 -1.23 4.80 7.92
CA GLY A 267 -2.55 5.30 8.28
C GLY A 267 -3.24 4.52 9.41
N LYS A 268 -2.71 3.39 9.86
CA LYS A 268 -3.32 2.57 10.92
C LYS A 268 -3.11 3.18 12.30
N TRP A 269 -4.12 3.04 13.14
CA TRP A 269 -4.05 3.41 14.55
C TRP A 269 -4.81 2.41 15.42
N THR A 270 -4.40 2.31 16.67
CA THR A 270 -5.08 1.50 17.70
C THR A 270 -5.03 2.24 19.03
N VAL A 271 -6.14 2.23 19.76
CA VAL A 271 -6.28 2.66 21.15
C VAL A 271 -6.87 1.52 21.95
N THR A 272 -6.25 1.13 23.04
CA THR A 272 -6.82 0.13 23.95
C THR A 272 -7.44 0.82 25.16
N LEU A 273 -8.76 0.74 25.28
CA LEU A 273 -9.51 1.20 26.45
C LEU A 273 -9.49 0.16 27.57
N ASP A 274 -9.73 0.60 28.79
CA ASP A 274 -9.81 -0.28 29.94
C ASP A 274 -11.10 -1.13 29.87
N PRO A 275 -11.10 -2.31 30.54
CA PRO A 275 -12.26 -3.20 30.54
C PRO A 275 -13.53 -2.52 31.02
N LEU A 276 -14.66 -2.85 30.40
CA LEU A 276 -16.01 -2.46 30.85
C LEU A 276 -16.70 -3.64 31.50
N ARG A 277 -17.38 -3.39 32.62
CA ARG A 277 -18.27 -4.35 33.26
C ARG A 277 -19.68 -4.28 32.68
N VAL A 278 -20.42 -5.38 32.70
CA VAL A 278 -21.85 -5.37 32.40
C VAL A 278 -22.57 -4.47 33.41
N SER A 279 -23.34 -3.53 32.93
CA SER A 279 -24.01 -2.56 33.80
C SER A 279 -25.46 -2.21 33.39
N GLY A 280 -25.98 -2.86 32.32
CA GLY A 280 -27.27 -2.49 31.75
C GLY A 280 -27.33 -1.06 31.15
N LYS A 281 -26.20 -0.34 31.15
CA LYS A 281 -26.08 1.00 30.57
C LYS A 281 -25.63 0.92 29.13
N SER A 282 -26.18 1.76 28.28
CA SER A 282 -25.64 2.02 26.95
C SER A 282 -24.71 3.23 26.96
N TYR A 283 -23.76 3.21 26.07
CA TYR A 283 -22.75 4.25 25.90
C TYR A 283 -22.71 4.74 24.46
N THR A 284 -22.04 5.86 24.22
CA THR A 284 -21.64 6.28 22.89
C THR A 284 -20.13 6.13 22.76
N LEU A 285 -19.68 5.35 21.77
CA LEU A 285 -18.29 5.35 21.35
C LEU A 285 -18.10 6.54 20.41
N THR A 286 -17.22 7.47 20.78
CA THR A 286 -16.82 8.60 19.95
C THR A 286 -15.36 8.42 19.55
N VAL A 287 -15.10 8.49 18.25
CA VAL A 287 -13.74 8.51 17.69
C VAL A 287 -13.60 9.79 16.87
N SER A 288 -12.57 10.56 17.14
CA SER A 288 -12.39 11.87 16.50
C SER A 288 -10.94 12.13 16.11
N THR A 289 -10.79 12.85 15.02
CA THR A 289 -9.58 13.57 14.59
C THR A 289 -9.89 15.06 14.51
N PRO A 290 -8.92 15.94 14.26
CA PRO A 290 -9.20 17.35 14.03
C PRO A 290 -10.15 17.61 12.86
N SER A 291 -10.18 16.70 11.86
CA SER A 291 -10.98 16.84 10.63
C SER A 291 -12.33 16.14 10.66
N ARG A 292 -12.52 15.12 11.51
CA ARG A 292 -13.72 14.26 11.49
C ARG A 292 -14.04 13.68 12.86
N THR A 293 -15.35 13.50 13.13
CA THR A 293 -15.86 12.77 14.32
C THR A 293 -16.85 11.69 13.87
N LEU A 294 -16.68 10.48 14.40
CA LEU A 294 -17.58 9.35 14.25
C LEU A 294 -18.18 9.02 15.61
N ASN A 295 -19.50 8.78 15.64
CA ASN A 295 -20.23 8.42 16.85
C ASN A 295 -21.02 7.14 16.60
N TYR A 296 -20.85 6.16 17.48
CA TYR A 296 -21.62 4.91 17.49
C TYR A 296 -22.43 4.87 18.78
N ARG A 297 -23.74 4.83 18.64
CA ARG A 297 -24.71 4.96 19.74
C ARG A 297 -25.17 3.60 20.24
N ASP A 298 -25.70 3.59 21.46
CA ASP A 298 -26.27 2.39 22.10
C ASP A 298 -25.27 1.21 22.18
N VAL A 299 -24.01 1.54 22.44
CA VAL A 299 -22.93 0.55 22.65
C VAL A 299 -23.05 0.00 24.07
N VAL A 300 -23.06 -1.32 24.22
CA VAL A 300 -23.14 -2.01 25.52
C VAL A 300 -21.92 -2.92 25.75
N ALA A 301 -21.63 -3.24 27.01
CA ALA A 301 -20.68 -4.28 27.38
C ALA A 301 -21.43 -5.58 27.65
N GLY A 302 -21.02 -6.68 27.00
CA GLY A 302 -21.65 -7.99 27.10
C GLY A 302 -20.72 -9.11 26.68
N GLU A 303 -21.25 -10.32 26.58
CA GLU A 303 -20.53 -11.46 26.03
C GLU A 303 -20.58 -11.44 24.51
N VAL A 304 -19.41 -11.57 23.88
CA VAL A 304 -19.26 -11.68 22.43
C VAL A 304 -18.73 -13.06 22.09
N TRP A 305 -19.47 -13.82 21.32
CA TRP A 305 -19.10 -15.16 20.87
C TRP A 305 -18.80 -15.14 19.37
N LEU A 306 -17.63 -15.61 18.99
CA LEU A 306 -17.32 -15.88 17.60
C LEU A 306 -17.71 -17.30 17.26
N CYS A 307 -18.80 -17.47 16.53
CA CYS A 307 -19.23 -18.76 16.02
C CYS A 307 -18.67 -18.97 14.61
N SER A 308 -17.79 -19.93 14.46
CA SER A 308 -17.18 -20.30 13.19
C SER A 308 -17.33 -21.80 12.96
N GLY A 309 -17.48 -22.20 11.70
CA GLY A 309 -17.62 -23.61 11.32
C GLY A 309 -17.70 -23.78 9.82
N GLN A 310 -17.74 -25.05 9.39
CA GLN A 310 -18.01 -25.39 7.99
C GLN A 310 -19.52 -25.47 7.79
N SER A 311 -19.98 -25.02 6.62
CA SER A 311 -21.33 -25.37 6.14
C SER A 311 -21.35 -26.86 5.85
N ASN A 312 -22.28 -27.56 6.45
CA ASN A 312 -22.53 -28.97 6.17
C ASN A 312 -23.29 -29.11 4.86
#